data_0d131de9aa267e1af357f46ddb244b96
#
_entry.id   0d131de9aa267e1af357f46ddb244b96
#
_cell.length_a   1.000
_cell.length_b   1.000
_cell.length_c   1.000
_cell.angle_alpha   90.00
_cell.angle_beta   90.00
_cell.angle_gamma   90.00
#
_symmetry.space_group_name_H-M   'P 1'
#
loop_
_entity.id
_entity.type
_entity.pdbx_description
1 polymer ?
#
loop_
_entity_poly.entity_id
_entity_poly.type
_entity_poly.pdbx_seq_one_letter_code
_entity_poly.pdbx_strand_id
1 'polypeptide(L)'
;MSTFSKDDIPGDWRKLLGDYFDSTAWQELETNLQVALDVDPKIIRPEPSHFFRAFELTPVQSVKAVILGQDPYHSPGLAQGLAFSIPASIPINSREFPSSLRNISKALALEGFGHLPNGDLHAWAKQGVLLLNTALSVRLGEAGSHANLGWKSLIDRLISALAAQRPQLVWMLWGGHAQSKLPLIESGIDQFILQSSHPSGLGVYKTDKPFLEPGARASCGHFSKTNKWLRELGKKEIIWVGGAPQTDLFGKS
;
A
#
# COMPACT_ATOMS: atom_id res chain seq x y z
N MET A 1 -28.18 1.08 -5.50
CA MET A 1 -26.77 0.89 -5.09
C MET A 1 -25.90 1.39 -6.23
N SER A 2 -24.81 2.09 -5.97
CA SER A 2 -23.87 2.50 -7.03
C SER A 2 -23.23 1.24 -7.61
N THR A 3 -23.23 1.10 -8.92
CA THR A 3 -22.59 -0.01 -9.62
C THR A 3 -21.09 0.26 -9.62
N PHE A 4 -20.27 -0.72 -9.22
CA PHE A 4 -18.81 -0.63 -9.35
C PHE A 4 -18.42 -0.44 -10.82
N SER A 5 -17.53 0.50 -11.08
CA SER A 5 -17.11 0.80 -12.46
C SER A 5 -15.71 1.42 -12.50
N LYS A 6 -15.15 1.51 -13.71
CA LYS A 6 -13.87 2.21 -13.94
C LYS A 6 -13.90 3.68 -13.48
N ASP A 7 -15.06 4.30 -13.38
CA ASP A 7 -15.18 5.71 -12.99
C ASP A 7 -14.90 5.94 -11.49
N ASP A 8 -14.91 4.86 -10.69
CA ASP A 8 -14.46 4.91 -9.29
C ASP A 8 -12.94 5.06 -9.16
N ILE A 9 -12.18 4.82 -10.26
CA ILE A 9 -10.72 4.98 -10.29
C ILE A 9 -10.38 6.43 -10.69
N PRO A 10 -9.48 7.14 -9.96
CA PRO A 10 -9.07 8.49 -10.32
C PRO A 10 -8.54 8.61 -11.76
N GLY A 11 -8.85 9.73 -12.43
CA GLY A 11 -8.65 9.89 -13.87
C GLY A 11 -7.22 9.74 -14.36
N ASP A 12 -6.22 10.13 -13.57
CA ASP A 12 -4.80 9.96 -13.90
C ASP A 12 -4.37 8.49 -13.86
N TRP A 13 -4.89 7.70 -12.92
CA TRP A 13 -4.71 6.25 -12.85
C TRP A 13 -5.45 5.53 -13.98
N ARG A 14 -6.67 5.99 -14.34
CA ARG A 14 -7.36 5.48 -15.53
C ARG A 14 -6.55 5.71 -16.80
N LYS A 15 -5.97 6.89 -16.95
CA LYS A 15 -5.10 7.22 -18.08
C LYS A 15 -3.85 6.33 -18.13
N LEU A 16 -3.25 6.02 -16.97
CA LEU A 16 -2.10 5.12 -16.87
C LEU A 16 -2.46 3.69 -17.32
N LEU A 17 -3.64 3.21 -16.95
CA LEU A 17 -4.12 1.86 -17.27
C LEU A 17 -4.56 1.73 -18.74
N GLY A 18 -5.01 2.82 -19.35
CA GLY A 18 -5.33 2.92 -20.78
C GLY A 18 -6.36 1.89 -21.25
N ASP A 19 -5.96 1.08 -22.21
CA ASP A 19 -6.77 0.03 -22.87
C ASP A 19 -7.12 -1.18 -21.98
N TYR A 20 -6.57 -1.25 -20.76
CA TYR A 20 -6.91 -2.33 -19.83
C TYR A 20 -8.42 -2.43 -19.57
N PHE A 21 -9.13 -1.31 -19.59
CA PHE A 21 -10.58 -1.27 -19.35
C PHE A 21 -11.41 -1.90 -20.47
N ASP A 22 -10.82 -2.15 -21.64
CA ASP A 22 -11.47 -2.83 -22.76
C ASP A 22 -11.18 -4.35 -22.74
N SER A 23 -10.40 -4.81 -21.78
CA SER A 23 -9.98 -6.22 -21.64
C SER A 23 -11.06 -7.08 -20.97
N THR A 24 -11.05 -8.37 -21.30
CA THR A 24 -11.85 -9.38 -20.59
C THR A 24 -11.53 -9.44 -19.10
N ALA A 25 -10.25 -9.23 -18.72
CA ALA A 25 -9.82 -9.23 -17.34
C ALA A 25 -10.45 -8.11 -16.49
N TRP A 26 -10.70 -6.94 -17.09
CA TRP A 26 -11.45 -5.89 -16.42
C TRP A 26 -12.92 -6.26 -16.28
N GLN A 27 -13.56 -6.77 -17.35
CA GLN A 27 -14.96 -7.18 -17.34
C GLN A 27 -15.23 -8.29 -16.31
N GLU A 28 -14.30 -9.24 -16.17
CA GLU A 28 -14.36 -10.29 -15.15
C GLU A 28 -14.26 -9.70 -13.73
N LEU A 29 -13.32 -8.79 -13.48
CA LEU A 29 -13.20 -8.11 -12.18
C LEU A 29 -14.49 -7.34 -11.85
N GLU A 30 -14.98 -6.53 -12.78
CA GLU A 30 -16.19 -5.72 -12.61
C GLU A 30 -17.39 -6.61 -12.27
N THR A 31 -17.60 -7.69 -13.03
CA THR A 31 -18.67 -8.65 -12.80
C THR A 31 -18.54 -9.36 -11.46
N ASN A 32 -17.38 -9.93 -11.18
CA ASN A 32 -17.15 -10.71 -9.95
C ASN A 32 -17.30 -9.85 -8.69
N LEU A 33 -16.77 -8.62 -8.74
CA LEU A 33 -16.86 -7.71 -7.61
C LEU A 33 -18.30 -7.22 -7.41
N GLN A 34 -19.03 -6.93 -8.49
CA GLN A 34 -20.44 -6.55 -8.41
C GLN A 34 -21.28 -7.67 -7.78
N VAL A 35 -21.07 -8.92 -8.18
CA VAL A 35 -21.72 -10.09 -7.55
C VAL A 35 -21.43 -10.16 -6.06
N ALA A 36 -20.16 -9.95 -5.66
CA ALA A 36 -19.79 -9.95 -4.24
C ALA A 36 -20.48 -8.82 -3.45
N LEU A 37 -20.60 -7.62 -4.06
CA LEU A 37 -21.26 -6.46 -3.47
C LEU A 37 -22.80 -6.66 -3.35
N ASP A 38 -23.41 -7.31 -4.33
CA ASP A 38 -24.85 -7.57 -4.34
C ASP A 38 -25.25 -8.61 -3.28
N VAL A 39 -24.35 -9.53 -2.91
CA VAL A 39 -24.60 -10.50 -1.84
C VAL A 39 -24.71 -9.80 -0.48
N ASP A 40 -23.68 -9.10 -0.04
CA ASP A 40 -23.68 -8.27 1.17
C ASP A 40 -22.45 -7.32 1.20
N PRO A 41 -22.63 -6.04 0.85
CA PRO A 41 -21.51 -5.09 0.89
C PRO A 41 -20.98 -4.83 2.31
N LYS A 42 -21.78 -5.14 3.35
CA LYS A 42 -21.37 -4.89 4.76
C LYS A 42 -20.30 -5.85 5.25
N ILE A 43 -20.12 -6.99 4.60
CA ILE A 43 -19.07 -7.94 4.94
C ILE A 43 -17.79 -7.76 4.11
N ILE A 44 -17.75 -6.77 3.21
CA ILE A 44 -16.56 -6.48 2.39
C ILE A 44 -15.73 -5.39 3.07
N ARG A 45 -14.41 -5.57 3.04
CA ARG A 45 -13.44 -4.63 3.62
C ARG A 45 -12.37 -4.24 2.59
N PRO A 46 -11.91 -2.97 2.60
CA PRO A 46 -12.55 -1.83 3.26
C PRO A 46 -13.97 -1.60 2.74
N GLU A 47 -14.66 -0.57 3.21
CA GLU A 47 -15.91 -0.13 2.58
C GLU A 47 -15.69 0.17 1.10
N PRO A 48 -16.65 -0.12 0.21
CA PRO A 48 -16.48 0.04 -1.24
C PRO A 48 -15.97 1.41 -1.67
N SER A 49 -16.39 2.48 -1.01
CA SER A 49 -15.90 3.85 -1.23
C SER A 49 -14.40 4.03 -1.00
N HIS A 50 -13.73 3.07 -0.36
CA HIS A 50 -12.31 3.12 -0.05
C HIS A 50 -11.45 2.16 -0.87
N PHE A 51 -12.00 1.42 -1.84
CA PHE A 51 -11.20 0.48 -2.65
C PHE A 51 -10.03 1.18 -3.34
N PHE A 52 -10.25 2.37 -3.86
CA PHE A 52 -9.23 3.14 -4.58
C PHE A 52 -8.59 4.26 -3.76
N ARG A 53 -8.69 4.20 -2.43
CA ARG A 53 -8.15 5.22 -1.52
C ARG A 53 -6.65 5.47 -1.71
N ALA A 54 -5.87 4.43 -1.99
CA ALA A 54 -4.44 4.57 -2.28
C ALA A 54 -4.19 5.43 -3.52
N PHE A 55 -5.04 5.32 -4.53
CA PHE A 55 -4.95 6.08 -5.77
C PHE A 55 -5.40 7.54 -5.58
N GLU A 56 -6.46 7.76 -4.82
CA GLU A 56 -6.97 9.09 -4.49
C GLU A 56 -5.93 9.94 -3.75
N LEU A 57 -5.25 9.33 -2.77
CA LEU A 57 -4.28 10.02 -1.93
C LEU A 57 -2.90 10.16 -2.57
N THR A 58 -2.58 9.32 -3.55
CA THR A 58 -1.28 9.31 -4.21
C THR A 58 -1.46 9.38 -5.73
N PRO A 59 -1.68 10.57 -6.31
CA PRO A 59 -1.76 10.73 -7.77
C PRO A 59 -0.51 10.19 -8.47
N VAL A 60 -0.66 9.68 -9.70
CA VAL A 60 0.42 9.04 -10.50
C VAL A 60 1.70 9.87 -10.49
N GLN A 61 1.59 11.19 -10.72
CA GLN A 61 2.75 12.06 -10.82
C GLN A 61 3.43 12.34 -9.47
N SER A 62 2.73 12.13 -8.36
CA SER A 62 3.29 12.33 -7.01
C SER A 62 3.98 11.08 -6.45
N VAL A 63 3.82 9.91 -7.09
CA VAL A 63 4.44 8.66 -6.62
C VAL A 63 5.96 8.80 -6.56
N LYS A 64 6.53 8.51 -5.40
CA LYS A 64 7.97 8.45 -5.11
C LYS A 64 8.40 7.07 -4.66
N ALA A 65 7.58 6.42 -3.85
CA ALA A 65 7.82 5.08 -3.34
C ALA A 65 6.54 4.25 -3.38
N VAL A 66 6.69 2.95 -3.55
CA VAL A 66 5.59 1.98 -3.55
C VAL A 66 5.86 0.94 -2.47
N ILE A 67 4.88 0.70 -1.61
CA ILE A 67 4.89 -0.38 -0.63
C ILE A 67 3.75 -1.32 -0.97
N LEU A 68 4.07 -2.58 -1.27
CA LEU A 68 3.07 -3.58 -1.66
C LEU A 68 2.63 -4.42 -0.46
N GLY A 69 1.33 -4.40 -0.18
CA GLY A 69 0.66 -5.36 0.69
C GLY A 69 -0.01 -6.47 -0.12
N GLN A 70 -0.54 -7.47 0.55
CA GLN A 70 -1.29 -8.56 -0.07
C GLN A 70 -2.78 -8.20 -0.12
N ASP A 71 -3.46 -8.22 1.01
CA ASP A 71 -4.88 -7.99 1.19
C ASP A 71 -5.14 -6.87 2.19
N PRO A 72 -6.29 -6.22 2.16
CA PRO A 72 -6.74 -5.38 3.26
C PRO A 72 -6.87 -6.20 4.57
N TYR A 73 -6.78 -5.54 5.70
CA TYR A 73 -7.11 -6.18 6.97
C TYR A 73 -8.55 -6.69 6.95
N HIS A 74 -8.73 -7.98 7.23
CA HIS A 74 -10.06 -8.61 7.27
C HIS A 74 -10.79 -8.46 8.61
N SER A 75 -10.10 -7.96 9.65
CA SER A 75 -10.73 -7.68 10.96
C SER A 75 -11.62 -6.44 10.90
N PRO A 76 -12.70 -6.39 11.72
CA PRO A 76 -13.59 -5.24 11.74
C PRO A 76 -12.85 -3.92 12.01
N GLY A 77 -13.19 -2.87 11.29
CA GLY A 77 -12.73 -1.51 11.57
C GLY A 77 -11.26 -1.21 11.27
N LEU A 78 -10.48 -2.14 10.72
CA LEU A 78 -9.05 -1.91 10.48
C LEU A 78 -8.73 -1.42 9.06
N ALA A 79 -9.39 -1.98 8.04
CA ALA A 79 -9.07 -1.65 6.65
C ALA A 79 -9.51 -0.22 6.28
N GLN A 80 -8.58 0.56 5.70
CA GLN A 80 -8.79 1.95 5.28
C GLN A 80 -8.54 2.19 3.78
N GLY A 81 -8.34 1.13 2.97
CA GLY A 81 -7.96 1.25 1.57
C GLY A 81 -6.49 1.58 1.31
N LEU A 82 -5.66 1.54 2.34
CA LEU A 82 -4.20 1.71 2.29
C LEU A 82 -3.51 0.48 2.85
N ALA A 83 -2.52 -0.06 2.14
CA ALA A 83 -1.73 -1.19 2.64
C ALA A 83 -1.07 -0.84 3.98
N PHE A 84 -1.12 -1.77 4.94
CA PHE A 84 -0.59 -1.65 6.30
C PHE A 84 -1.26 -0.61 7.21
N SER A 85 -2.06 0.33 6.69
CA SER A 85 -2.68 1.40 7.47
C SER A 85 -3.94 0.95 8.21
N ILE A 86 -4.12 1.45 9.44
CA ILE A 86 -5.32 1.28 10.26
C ILE A 86 -5.74 2.64 10.86
N PRO A 87 -6.99 2.79 11.34
CA PRO A 87 -7.43 4.03 11.98
C PRO A 87 -6.55 4.46 13.15
N ALA A 88 -6.29 5.75 13.27
CA ALA A 88 -5.52 6.35 14.36
C ALA A 88 -6.14 6.08 15.75
N SER A 89 -7.45 5.80 15.78
CA SER A 89 -8.18 5.46 17.01
C SER A 89 -7.82 4.11 17.62
N ILE A 90 -7.16 3.23 16.86
CA ILE A 90 -6.73 1.92 17.37
C ILE A 90 -5.47 2.10 18.24
N PRO A 91 -5.53 1.79 19.56
CA PRO A 91 -4.40 1.99 20.44
C PRO A 91 -3.21 1.09 20.10
N ILE A 92 -1.99 1.64 20.11
CA ILE A 92 -0.74 0.89 19.79
C ILE A 92 -0.57 -0.35 20.68
N ASN A 93 -1.00 -0.28 21.93
CA ASN A 93 -0.86 -1.37 22.89
C ASN A 93 -2.03 -2.37 22.84
N SER A 94 -3.04 -2.13 22.01
CA SER A 94 -4.18 -3.06 21.89
C SER A 94 -3.78 -4.33 21.15
N ARG A 95 -4.53 -5.43 21.38
CA ARG A 95 -4.35 -6.69 20.63
C ARG A 95 -4.71 -6.54 19.14
N GLU A 96 -5.57 -5.58 18.83
CA GLU A 96 -6.02 -5.29 17.46
C GLU A 96 -4.96 -4.61 16.62
N PHE A 97 -3.97 -3.95 17.26
CA PHE A 97 -2.90 -3.29 16.52
C PHE A 97 -2.00 -4.32 15.84
N PRO A 98 -1.87 -4.32 14.50
CA PRO A 98 -1.17 -5.35 13.76
C PRO A 98 0.32 -5.45 14.12
N SER A 99 0.82 -6.69 14.19
CA SER A 99 2.24 -6.96 14.43
C SER A 99 3.16 -6.36 13.34
N SER A 100 2.68 -6.32 12.09
CA SER A 100 3.41 -5.67 10.99
C SER A 100 3.67 -4.19 11.27
N LEU A 101 2.67 -3.44 11.74
CA LEU A 101 2.83 -2.02 12.08
C LEU A 101 3.74 -1.80 13.29
N ARG A 102 3.70 -2.70 14.29
CA ARG A 102 4.67 -2.65 15.41
C ARG A 102 6.10 -2.80 14.93
N ASN A 103 6.33 -3.74 14.01
CA ASN A 103 7.66 -3.97 13.46
C ASN A 103 8.09 -2.85 12.50
N ILE A 104 7.17 -2.27 11.73
CA ILE A 104 7.43 -1.05 10.92
C ILE A 104 7.83 0.10 11.83
N SER A 105 7.09 0.37 12.92
CA SER A 105 7.43 1.40 13.91
C SER A 105 8.79 1.17 14.55
N LYS A 106 9.12 -0.09 14.84
CA LYS A 106 10.42 -0.47 15.40
C LYS A 106 11.56 -0.25 14.39
N ALA A 107 11.35 -0.61 13.12
CA ALA A 107 12.33 -0.37 12.06
C ALA A 107 12.62 1.13 11.89
N LEU A 108 11.58 1.96 11.88
CA LEU A 108 11.71 3.42 11.83
C LEU A 108 12.55 3.97 12.98
N ALA A 109 12.28 3.50 14.20
CA ALA A 109 13.07 3.91 15.38
C ALA A 109 14.53 3.49 15.28
N LEU A 110 14.82 2.28 14.81
CA LEU A 110 16.17 1.79 14.57
C LEU A 110 16.92 2.56 13.47
N GLU A 111 16.19 3.14 12.53
CA GLU A 111 16.73 4.00 11.46
C GLU A 111 16.80 5.49 11.87
N GLY A 112 16.47 5.83 13.12
CA GLY A 112 16.61 7.19 13.67
C GLY A 112 15.42 8.12 13.41
N PHE A 113 14.31 7.62 12.83
CA PHE A 113 13.12 8.44 12.57
C PHE A 113 12.16 8.53 13.77
N GLY A 114 12.33 7.66 14.79
CA GLY A 114 11.42 7.55 15.91
C GLY A 114 10.27 6.55 15.68
N HIS A 115 9.36 6.46 16.64
CA HIS A 115 8.22 5.54 16.58
C HIS A 115 7.00 6.19 15.93
N LEU A 116 6.19 5.38 15.21
CA LEU A 116 4.88 5.83 14.71
C LEU A 116 4.00 6.28 15.88
N PRO A 117 3.34 7.44 15.79
CA PRO A 117 2.43 7.92 16.84
C PRO A 117 1.13 7.10 16.92
N ASN A 118 0.74 6.46 15.82
CA ASN A 118 -0.44 5.59 15.68
C ASN A 118 -0.28 4.72 14.43
N GLY A 119 -1.32 3.97 14.04
CA GLY A 119 -1.30 3.09 12.87
C GLY A 119 -1.77 3.73 11.56
N ASP A 120 -2.07 5.02 11.56
CA ASP A 120 -2.56 5.72 10.37
C ASP A 120 -1.40 6.21 9.49
N LEU A 121 -1.35 5.72 8.26
CA LEU A 121 -0.30 6.03 7.29
C LEU A 121 -0.75 7.01 6.18
N HIS A 122 -1.89 7.68 6.32
CA HIS A 122 -2.37 8.69 5.36
C HIS A 122 -1.32 9.77 5.06
N ALA A 123 -0.55 10.17 6.07
CA ALA A 123 0.52 11.16 5.91
C ALA A 123 1.62 10.67 4.95
N TRP A 124 1.88 9.37 4.87
CA TRP A 124 2.82 8.80 3.90
C TRP A 124 2.24 8.86 2.49
N ALA A 125 0.97 8.43 2.32
CA ALA A 125 0.29 8.46 1.02
C ALA A 125 0.28 9.88 0.43
N LYS A 126 -0.07 10.89 1.22
CA LYS A 126 -0.06 12.30 0.80
C LYS A 126 1.33 12.84 0.41
N GLN A 127 2.40 12.18 0.82
CA GLN A 127 3.78 12.54 0.44
C GLN A 127 4.29 11.80 -0.79
N GLY A 128 3.49 10.91 -1.38
CA GLY A 128 3.84 10.14 -2.57
C GLY A 128 4.29 8.70 -2.27
N VAL A 129 3.94 8.15 -1.11
CA VAL A 129 4.10 6.71 -0.84
C VAL A 129 2.83 5.97 -1.23
N LEU A 130 2.84 5.28 -2.34
CA LEU A 130 1.71 4.44 -2.78
C LEU A 130 1.64 3.19 -1.90
N LEU A 131 0.68 3.17 -0.98
CA LEU A 131 0.41 2.05 -0.07
C LEU A 131 -0.62 1.12 -0.71
N LEU A 132 -0.16 0.18 -1.54
CA LEU A 132 -1.00 -0.58 -2.46
C LEU A 132 -1.09 -2.05 -2.07
N ASN A 133 -2.30 -2.57 -1.87
CA ASN A 133 -2.54 -4.00 -1.79
C ASN A 133 -2.71 -4.62 -3.17
N THR A 134 -2.35 -5.89 -3.34
CA THR A 134 -2.54 -6.62 -4.60
C THR A 134 -3.97 -7.15 -4.79
N ALA A 135 -4.75 -7.25 -3.71
CA ALA A 135 -6.20 -7.31 -3.75
C ALA A 135 -6.76 -6.11 -3.00
N LEU A 136 -7.69 -5.35 -3.59
CA LEU A 136 -8.19 -4.11 -2.98
C LEU A 136 -9.41 -4.34 -2.09
N SER A 137 -9.92 -5.56 -2.04
CA SER A 137 -11.01 -5.95 -1.15
C SER A 137 -10.80 -7.34 -0.56
N VAL A 138 -11.49 -7.61 0.54
CA VAL A 138 -11.48 -8.91 1.23
C VAL A 138 -12.81 -9.07 1.96
N ARG A 139 -13.25 -10.31 2.23
CA ARG A 139 -14.41 -10.58 3.09
C ARG A 139 -14.00 -10.50 4.55
N LEU A 140 -14.89 -9.93 5.36
CA LEU A 140 -14.73 -9.82 6.81
C LEU A 140 -14.43 -11.19 7.44
N GLY A 141 -13.35 -11.28 8.19
CA GLY A 141 -12.90 -12.50 8.85
C GLY A 141 -12.15 -13.49 7.96
N GLU A 142 -12.12 -13.34 6.64
CA GLU A 142 -11.62 -14.32 5.68
C GLU A 142 -10.45 -13.79 4.85
N ALA A 143 -9.22 -13.93 5.34
CA ALA A 143 -8.02 -13.53 4.58
C ALA A 143 -7.95 -14.22 3.21
N GLY A 144 -7.58 -13.48 2.16
CA GLY A 144 -7.44 -14.00 0.79
C GLY A 144 -8.74 -14.33 0.08
N SER A 145 -9.91 -14.10 0.68
CA SER A 145 -11.22 -14.48 0.11
C SER A 145 -11.51 -13.85 -1.27
N HIS A 146 -10.90 -12.71 -1.58
CA HIS A 146 -11.05 -12.02 -2.86
C HIS A 146 -9.84 -12.15 -3.80
N ALA A 147 -8.92 -13.09 -3.52
CA ALA A 147 -7.72 -13.31 -4.36
C ALA A 147 -8.04 -13.64 -5.83
N ASN A 148 -9.21 -14.26 -6.08
CA ASN A 148 -9.63 -14.72 -7.40
C ASN A 148 -10.69 -13.83 -8.06
N LEU A 149 -11.02 -12.65 -7.50
CA LEU A 149 -12.02 -11.75 -8.12
C LEU A 149 -11.51 -11.03 -9.38
N GLY A 150 -10.19 -11.00 -9.61
CA GLY A 150 -9.58 -10.29 -10.75
C GLY A 150 -8.67 -9.12 -10.35
N TRP A 151 -8.63 -8.73 -9.07
CA TRP A 151 -7.76 -7.66 -8.57
C TRP A 151 -6.30 -7.82 -9.01
N LYS A 152 -5.79 -9.06 -8.99
CA LYS A 152 -4.41 -9.36 -9.38
C LYS A 152 -4.09 -8.86 -10.78
N SER A 153 -4.98 -9.04 -11.75
CA SER A 153 -4.78 -8.59 -13.14
C SER A 153 -4.68 -7.07 -13.22
N LEU A 154 -5.60 -6.36 -12.57
CA LEU A 154 -5.59 -4.89 -12.50
C LEU A 154 -4.28 -4.38 -11.89
N ILE A 155 -3.88 -4.92 -10.75
CA ILE A 155 -2.72 -4.45 -10.01
C ILE A 155 -1.41 -4.82 -10.73
N ASP A 156 -1.32 -5.99 -11.34
CA ASP A 156 -0.16 -6.38 -12.15
C ASP A 156 0.00 -5.45 -13.37
N ARG A 157 -1.09 -5.12 -14.07
CA ARG A 157 -1.09 -4.12 -15.15
C ARG A 157 -0.65 -2.75 -14.64
N LEU A 158 -1.16 -2.33 -13.48
CA LEU A 158 -0.81 -1.04 -12.88
C LEU A 158 0.67 -0.97 -12.51
N ILE A 159 1.22 -2.00 -11.84
CA ILE A 159 2.64 -2.07 -11.46
C ILE A 159 3.52 -1.95 -12.71
N SER A 160 3.23 -2.74 -13.74
CA SER A 160 3.98 -2.72 -15.00
C SER A 160 3.91 -1.35 -15.70
N ALA A 161 2.71 -0.77 -15.82
CA ALA A 161 2.52 0.54 -16.44
C ALA A 161 3.20 1.67 -15.63
N LEU A 162 3.12 1.61 -14.30
CA LEU A 162 3.76 2.59 -13.42
C LEU A 162 5.29 2.51 -13.53
N ALA A 163 5.87 1.31 -13.50
CA ALA A 163 7.31 1.10 -13.66
C ALA A 163 7.82 1.56 -15.04
N ALA A 164 7.06 1.31 -16.10
CA ALA A 164 7.41 1.72 -17.46
C ALA A 164 7.33 3.23 -17.69
N GLN A 165 6.36 3.93 -17.09
CA GLN A 165 6.10 5.35 -17.35
C GLN A 165 6.72 6.29 -16.29
N ARG A 166 7.11 5.76 -15.14
CA ARG A 166 7.65 6.54 -14.02
C ARG A 166 9.03 6.01 -13.61
N PRO A 167 10.11 6.57 -14.15
CA PRO A 167 11.46 6.20 -13.75
C PRO A 167 11.76 6.65 -12.31
N GLN A 168 12.77 6.03 -11.71
CA GLN A 168 13.34 6.43 -10.43
C GLN A 168 12.36 6.34 -9.25
N LEU A 169 11.43 5.38 -9.30
CA LEU A 169 10.61 5.04 -8.16
C LEU A 169 11.35 4.09 -7.21
N VAL A 170 11.02 4.18 -5.94
CA VAL A 170 11.47 3.22 -4.93
C VAL A 170 10.40 2.15 -4.74
N TRP A 171 10.78 0.88 -4.82
CA TRP A 171 9.89 -0.25 -4.59
C TRP A 171 10.32 -0.98 -3.31
N MET A 172 9.49 -0.92 -2.27
CA MET A 172 9.72 -1.60 -1.01
C MET A 172 8.93 -2.90 -1.00
N LEU A 173 9.59 -4.02 -1.33
CA LEU A 173 8.98 -5.34 -1.51
C LEU A 173 9.22 -6.19 -0.25
N TRP A 174 8.24 -6.22 0.61
CA TRP A 174 8.32 -6.91 1.90
C TRP A 174 7.64 -8.29 1.85
N GLY A 175 8.44 -9.35 1.89
CA GLY A 175 8.00 -10.74 1.84
C GLY A 175 7.77 -11.29 0.43
N GLY A 176 7.66 -12.61 0.34
CA GLY A 176 7.61 -13.32 -0.95
C GLY A 176 6.47 -12.90 -1.86
N HIS A 177 5.30 -12.55 -1.29
CA HIS A 177 4.16 -12.09 -2.10
C HIS A 177 4.48 -10.78 -2.84
N ALA A 178 5.01 -9.77 -2.14
CA ALA A 178 5.43 -8.52 -2.79
C ALA A 178 6.59 -8.74 -3.77
N GLN A 179 7.56 -9.58 -3.41
CA GLN A 179 8.72 -9.91 -4.27
C GLN A 179 8.33 -10.68 -5.54
N SER A 180 7.21 -11.41 -5.55
CA SER A 180 6.70 -12.06 -6.76
C SER A 180 6.33 -11.08 -7.89
N LYS A 181 6.22 -9.77 -7.57
CA LYS A 181 5.96 -8.70 -8.54
C LYS A 181 7.23 -8.14 -9.20
N LEU A 182 8.40 -8.59 -8.75
CA LEU A 182 9.69 -8.12 -9.25
C LEU A 182 9.82 -8.13 -10.78
N PRO A 183 9.41 -9.19 -11.53
CA PRO A 183 9.50 -9.19 -12.99
C PRO A 183 8.72 -8.08 -13.69
N LEU A 184 7.63 -7.60 -13.07
CA LEU A 184 6.81 -6.48 -13.60
C LEU A 184 7.51 -5.13 -13.41
N ILE A 185 8.36 -5.02 -12.39
CA ILE A 185 9.06 -3.80 -12.00
C ILE A 185 10.38 -3.68 -12.75
N GLU A 186 11.12 -4.78 -12.88
CA GLU A 186 12.42 -4.82 -13.56
C GLU A 186 12.34 -4.51 -15.06
N SER A 187 11.16 -4.66 -15.66
CA SER A 187 10.92 -4.20 -17.02
C SER A 187 10.89 -2.67 -17.17
N GLY A 188 10.83 -1.94 -16.06
CA GLY A 188 10.80 -0.48 -16.02
C GLY A 188 12.19 0.16 -16.04
N ILE A 189 12.23 1.46 -16.27
CA ILE A 189 13.48 2.22 -16.41
C ILE A 189 13.93 2.73 -15.03
N ASP A 190 15.18 2.41 -14.63
CA ASP A 190 15.87 3.02 -13.50
C ASP A 190 15.07 2.95 -12.17
N GLN A 191 14.59 1.75 -11.81
CA GLN A 191 13.82 1.51 -10.61
C GLN A 191 14.74 1.16 -9.42
N PHE A 192 14.50 1.73 -8.24
CA PHE A 192 15.23 1.39 -7.02
C PHE A 192 14.47 0.37 -6.18
N ILE A 193 14.96 -0.88 -6.15
CA ILE A 193 14.24 -2.02 -5.57
C ILE A 193 14.88 -2.41 -4.23
N LEU A 194 14.05 -2.42 -3.18
CA LEU A 194 14.42 -2.78 -1.82
C LEU A 194 13.62 -4.02 -1.39
N GLN A 195 14.32 -5.10 -1.05
CA GLN A 195 13.70 -6.38 -0.70
C GLN A 195 14.07 -6.78 0.73
N SER A 196 13.09 -7.27 1.49
CA SER A 196 13.30 -7.90 2.80
C SER A 196 12.21 -8.92 3.10
N SER A 197 12.34 -9.64 4.22
CA SER A 197 11.25 -10.46 4.73
C SER A 197 10.03 -9.59 5.08
N HIS A 198 8.85 -10.24 5.30
CA HIS A 198 7.63 -9.52 5.63
C HIS A 198 7.66 -9.00 7.08
N PRO A 199 7.18 -7.78 7.37
CA PRO A 199 7.19 -7.19 8.72
C PRO A 199 6.26 -7.88 9.72
N SER A 200 5.45 -8.89 9.35
CA SER A 200 4.60 -9.63 10.29
C SER A 200 5.40 -10.36 11.35
N GLY A 201 4.79 -10.63 12.51
CA GLY A 201 5.44 -11.24 13.67
C GLY A 201 6.15 -12.56 13.37
N LEU A 202 5.60 -13.41 12.50
CA LEU A 202 6.20 -14.67 12.10
C LEU A 202 7.24 -14.54 10.97
N GLY A 203 7.13 -13.48 10.18
CA GLY A 203 7.93 -13.26 8.97
C GLY A 203 9.17 -12.40 9.18
N VAL A 204 9.14 -11.52 10.16
CA VAL A 204 10.06 -10.39 10.32
C VAL A 204 11.56 -10.74 10.39
N TYR A 205 11.90 -11.93 10.85
CA TYR A 205 13.27 -12.44 10.97
C TYR A 205 13.65 -13.49 9.93
N LYS A 206 12.72 -13.81 9.03
CA LYS A 206 12.95 -14.85 8.03
C LYS A 206 13.81 -14.33 6.88
N THR A 207 14.46 -15.27 6.19
CA THR A 207 15.33 -15.05 5.04
C THR A 207 16.69 -14.41 5.39
N ASP A 208 17.59 -14.42 4.42
CA ASP A 208 18.92 -13.78 4.44
C ASP A 208 18.86 -12.23 4.43
N LYS A 209 17.68 -11.68 4.12
CA LYS A 209 17.39 -10.23 4.14
C LYS A 209 16.22 -9.95 5.09
N PRO A 210 16.41 -10.07 6.42
CA PRO A 210 15.33 -9.89 7.37
C PRO A 210 14.85 -8.43 7.42
N PHE A 211 13.56 -8.22 7.67
CA PHE A 211 13.01 -6.88 7.89
C PHE A 211 13.56 -6.26 9.19
N LEU A 212 13.70 -7.09 10.24
CA LEU A 212 14.44 -6.79 11.45
C LEU A 212 15.47 -7.91 11.69
N GLU A 213 16.67 -7.56 12.07
CA GLU A 213 17.65 -8.54 12.51
C GLU A 213 17.22 -9.24 13.82
N PRO A 214 17.61 -10.50 14.04
CA PRO A 214 17.40 -11.18 15.30
C PRO A 214 17.89 -10.35 16.48
N GLY A 215 17.05 -10.22 17.52
CA GLY A 215 17.31 -9.32 18.63
C GLY A 215 17.01 -7.85 18.35
N ALA A 216 16.52 -7.54 17.14
CA ALA A 216 16.14 -6.21 16.66
C ALA A 216 17.19 -5.14 16.94
N ARG A 217 18.45 -5.44 16.64
CA ARG A 217 19.57 -4.50 16.72
C ARG A 217 19.68 -3.61 15.49
N ALA A 218 19.18 -4.06 14.36
CA ALA A 218 19.12 -3.32 13.10
C ALA A 218 17.82 -3.64 12.34
N SER A 219 17.48 -2.80 11.38
CA SER A 219 16.41 -3.00 10.41
C SER A 219 16.98 -3.25 9.01
N CYS A 220 16.11 -3.53 8.04
CA CYS A 220 16.47 -3.63 6.62
C CYS A 220 17.02 -2.31 6.03
N GLY A 221 16.88 -1.18 6.73
CA GLY A 221 17.35 0.14 6.29
C GLY A 221 16.53 0.75 5.15
N HIS A 222 15.32 0.27 4.90
CA HIS A 222 14.56 0.67 3.71
C HIS A 222 14.10 2.13 3.77
N PHE A 223 13.77 2.66 4.92
CA PHE A 223 13.31 4.04 5.09
C PHE A 223 14.46 5.04 4.83
N SER A 224 15.63 4.78 5.41
CA SER A 224 16.84 5.58 5.22
C SER A 224 17.33 5.53 3.77
N LYS A 225 17.36 4.32 3.17
CA LYS A 225 17.76 4.12 1.76
C LYS A 225 16.82 4.84 0.81
N THR A 226 15.52 4.82 1.07
CA THR A 226 14.52 5.56 0.30
C THR A 226 14.80 7.07 0.33
N ASN A 227 14.99 7.64 1.51
CA ASN A 227 15.25 9.07 1.63
C ASN A 227 16.62 9.46 1.03
N LYS A 228 17.64 8.60 1.18
CA LYS A 228 18.93 8.81 0.51
C LYS A 228 18.77 8.86 -1.00
N TRP A 229 18.06 7.89 -1.61
CA TRP A 229 17.79 7.85 -3.04
C TRP A 229 17.03 9.09 -3.52
N LEU A 230 15.97 9.49 -2.81
CA LEU A 230 15.21 10.69 -3.15
C LEU A 230 16.07 11.96 -3.11
N ARG A 231 16.95 12.07 -2.11
CA ARG A 231 17.88 13.21 -1.98
C ARG A 231 18.88 13.26 -3.13
N GLU A 232 19.45 12.12 -3.53
CA GLU A 232 20.37 12.01 -4.67
C GLU A 232 19.71 12.43 -5.99
N LEU A 233 18.39 12.26 -6.10
CA LEU A 233 17.60 12.71 -7.24
C LEU A 233 17.10 14.16 -7.11
N GLY A 234 17.49 14.91 -6.07
CA GLY A 234 16.97 16.25 -5.80
C GLY A 234 15.47 16.30 -5.44
N LYS A 235 14.88 15.15 -5.07
CA LYS A 235 13.46 15.04 -4.68
C LYS A 235 13.31 15.24 -3.17
N LYS A 236 12.17 15.81 -2.75
CA LYS A 236 11.86 15.96 -1.32
C LYS A 236 11.77 14.59 -0.65
N GLU A 237 12.48 14.44 0.45
CA GLU A 237 12.44 13.25 1.31
C GLU A 237 11.05 13.03 1.91
N ILE A 238 10.79 11.80 2.35
CA ILE A 238 9.56 11.42 3.03
C ILE A 238 9.75 11.62 4.53
N ILE A 239 8.84 12.34 5.16
CA ILE A 239 8.74 12.46 6.61
C ILE A 239 8.00 11.22 7.10
N TRP A 240 8.76 10.24 7.58
CA TRP A 240 8.21 8.96 8.03
C TRP A 240 7.52 9.06 9.39
N VAL A 241 7.97 9.96 10.26
CA VAL A 241 7.41 10.18 11.61
C VAL A 241 7.40 11.68 11.90
N GLY A 242 6.36 12.19 12.54
CA GLY A 242 6.33 13.57 13.04
C GLY A 242 5.86 14.66 12.06
N GLY A 243 5.22 14.30 10.96
CA GLY A 243 4.44 15.28 10.20
C GLY A 243 3.25 15.72 11.03
N ALA A 244 3.25 16.98 11.51
CA ALA A 244 2.05 17.55 12.10
C ALA A 244 0.88 17.43 11.11
N PRO A 245 -0.35 17.09 11.55
CA PRO A 245 -1.51 17.24 10.69
C PRO A 245 -1.52 18.70 10.25
N GLN A 246 -1.48 18.95 8.94
CA GLN A 246 -1.83 20.27 8.43
C GLN A 246 -3.27 20.50 8.85
N THR A 247 -3.45 21.25 9.92
CA THR A 247 -4.73 21.90 10.21
C THR A 247 -5.07 22.72 8.98
N ASP A 248 -6.23 22.43 8.40
CA ASP A 248 -6.78 23.20 7.28
C ASP A 248 -6.74 24.69 7.63
N LEU A 249 -5.85 25.44 6.99
CA LEU A 249 -5.74 26.89 7.08
C LEU A 249 -6.84 27.60 6.28
N PHE A 250 -7.98 26.96 6.11
CA PHE A 250 -9.20 27.59 5.57
C PHE A 250 -10.35 27.47 6.56
N GLY A 251 -10.16 28.09 7.73
CA GLY A 251 -11.26 28.49 8.57
C GLY A 251 -12.08 29.54 7.81
N LYS A 252 -13.21 29.16 7.25
CA LYS A 252 -14.21 30.12 6.82
C LYS A 252 -14.87 30.71 8.07
N SER A 253 -14.64 32.01 8.25
CA SER A 253 -15.50 32.91 9.01
C SER A 253 -16.95 32.86 8.53
#